data_8470a6b76e01581e2bd06bc221455524
#
_entry.id   8470a6b76e01581e2bd06bc221455524
#
_cell.length_a   1.000
_cell.length_b   1.000
_cell.length_c   1.000
_cell.angle_alpha   90.00
_cell.angle_beta   90.00
_cell.angle_gamma   90.00
#
_symmetry.space_group_name_H-M   'P 1'
#
loop_
_entity.id
_entity.type
_entity.pdbx_description
1 polymer ?
#
loop_
_entity_poly.entity_id
_entity_poly.type
_entity_poly.pdbx_seq_one_letter_code
_entity_poly.pdbx_strand_id
1 'polypeptide(L)'
;MSLGPLMVDIAGTELNSDDRRVLSHPLVGSVILFTRNFHSMEQVAALTASIRALRSPALLIAVDHEGGRVQRFRDGFTLLPPARALGRRYDQDRREALALAHRTGWLMAVELRAVGVDFRDRKSVV
;
A
#
# COMPACT_ATOMS: atom_id res chain seq x y z
N MET A 1 -15.26 6.26 18.68
CA MET A 1 -15.49 5.05 17.88
C MET A 1 -14.14 4.41 17.60
N SER A 2 -14.02 3.12 17.82
CA SER A 2 -12.81 2.36 17.48
C SER A 2 -12.84 1.91 16.01
N LEU A 3 -11.67 1.52 15.48
CA LEU A 3 -11.60 0.84 14.18
C LEU A 3 -12.15 -0.58 14.32
N GLY A 4 -12.95 -1.01 13.35
CA GLY A 4 -13.46 -2.38 13.30
C GLY A 4 -12.41 -3.40 12.83
N PRO A 5 -12.71 -4.70 12.95
CA PRO A 5 -11.76 -5.76 12.62
C PRO A 5 -11.67 -6.08 11.12
N LEU A 6 -12.54 -5.53 10.27
CA LEU A 6 -12.60 -5.88 8.87
C LEU A 6 -11.73 -4.96 8.00
N MET A 7 -10.97 -5.58 7.12
CA MET A 7 -10.32 -4.93 5.99
C MET A 7 -11.13 -5.23 4.74
N VAL A 8 -11.50 -4.20 4.00
CA VAL A 8 -12.30 -4.30 2.78
C VAL A 8 -11.60 -3.62 1.61
N ASP A 9 -12.04 -3.89 0.40
CA ASP A 9 -11.57 -3.23 -0.81
C ASP A 9 -12.67 -2.35 -1.43
N ILE A 10 -12.30 -1.63 -2.48
CA ILE A 10 -13.20 -0.77 -3.25
C ILE A 10 -13.11 -1.05 -4.74
N ALA A 11 -14.14 -0.67 -5.49
CA ALA A 11 -14.28 -1.08 -6.88
C ALA A 11 -13.40 -0.32 -7.87
N GLY A 12 -13.21 0.99 -7.68
CA GLY A 12 -12.63 1.86 -8.70
C GLY A 12 -11.57 2.82 -8.20
N THR A 13 -11.34 3.87 -8.96
CA THR A 13 -10.34 4.91 -8.70
C THR A 13 -10.88 6.08 -7.87
N GLU A 14 -12.19 6.07 -7.62
CA GLU A 14 -12.90 7.04 -6.79
C GLU A 14 -13.94 6.32 -5.94
N LEU A 15 -14.35 6.93 -4.82
CA LEU A 15 -15.40 6.38 -3.96
C LEU A 15 -16.78 6.65 -4.57
N ASN A 16 -17.53 5.59 -4.83
CA ASN A 16 -18.95 5.68 -5.13
C ASN A 16 -19.81 5.72 -3.85
N SER A 17 -21.13 5.77 -3.99
CA SER A 17 -22.06 5.83 -2.86
C SER A 17 -22.05 4.55 -2.02
N ASP A 18 -21.93 3.38 -2.65
CA ASP A 18 -21.85 2.09 -1.95
C ASP A 18 -20.53 1.94 -1.18
N ASP A 19 -19.40 2.34 -1.79
CA ASP A 19 -18.10 2.38 -1.09
C ASP A 19 -18.21 3.24 0.17
N ARG A 20 -18.76 4.45 0.06
CA ARG A 20 -18.92 5.36 1.21
C ARG A 20 -19.78 4.75 2.31
N ARG A 21 -20.87 4.07 1.95
CA ARG A 21 -21.75 3.39 2.89
C ARG A 21 -21.02 2.24 3.62
N VAL A 22 -20.32 1.39 2.88
CA VAL A 22 -19.57 0.25 3.44
C VAL A 22 -18.43 0.74 4.34
N LEU A 23 -17.62 1.70 3.86
CA LEU A 23 -16.47 2.21 4.60
C LEU A 23 -16.84 2.99 5.87
N SER A 24 -18.07 3.52 5.94
CA SER A 24 -18.58 4.18 7.14
C SER A 24 -19.10 3.19 8.20
N HIS A 25 -19.17 1.90 7.87
CA HIS A 25 -19.70 0.88 8.79
C HIS A 25 -18.73 0.65 9.97
N PRO A 26 -19.22 0.55 11.23
CA PRO A 26 -18.37 0.40 12.42
C PRO A 26 -17.44 -0.82 12.41
N LEU A 27 -17.82 -1.90 11.74
CA LEU A 27 -17.00 -3.11 11.64
C LEU A 27 -15.80 -2.96 10.68
N VAL A 28 -15.79 -1.94 9.83
CA VAL A 28 -14.66 -1.69 8.93
C VAL A 28 -13.60 -0.87 9.66
N GLY A 29 -12.36 -1.33 9.60
CA GLY A 29 -11.21 -0.67 10.22
C GLY A 29 -10.14 -0.26 9.21
N SER A 30 -10.13 -0.88 8.03
CA SER A 30 -9.10 -0.66 7.03
C SER A 30 -9.59 -0.92 5.61
N VAL A 31 -8.86 -0.35 4.66
CA VAL A 31 -9.07 -0.52 3.21
C VAL A 31 -7.77 -1.03 2.60
N ILE A 32 -7.86 -2.02 1.72
CA ILE A 32 -6.75 -2.46 0.89
C ILE A 32 -6.95 -2.02 -0.55
N LEU A 33 -5.94 -1.40 -1.13
CA LEU A 33 -5.94 -0.95 -2.52
C LEU A 33 -5.23 -1.93 -3.44
N PHE A 34 -5.70 -2.03 -4.67
CA PHE A 34 -5.15 -2.88 -5.72
C PHE A 34 -4.82 -2.05 -6.97
N THR A 35 -4.26 -2.70 -7.97
CA THR A 35 -3.93 -2.04 -9.26
C THR A 35 -5.14 -1.36 -9.91
N ARG A 36 -6.34 -1.94 -9.78
CA ARG A 36 -7.59 -1.34 -10.31
C ARG A 36 -7.96 0.00 -9.67
N ASN A 37 -7.42 0.29 -8.49
CA ASN A 37 -7.67 1.55 -7.78
C ASN A 37 -6.65 2.64 -8.09
N PHE A 38 -5.66 2.33 -8.94
CA PHE A 38 -4.54 3.21 -9.27
C PHE A 38 -4.56 3.62 -10.73
N HIS A 39 -4.51 4.92 -10.99
CA HIS A 39 -4.33 5.51 -12.32
C HIS A 39 -3.09 6.42 -12.36
N SER A 40 -2.90 7.27 -11.36
CA SER A 40 -1.74 8.14 -11.21
C SER A 40 -1.46 8.42 -9.72
N MET A 41 -0.30 8.99 -9.42
CA MET A 41 0.04 9.39 -8.04
C MET A 41 -0.96 10.40 -7.51
N GLU A 42 -1.32 11.39 -8.31
CA GLU A 42 -2.29 12.43 -7.95
C GLU A 42 -3.67 11.84 -7.68
N GLN A 43 -4.12 10.92 -8.54
CA GLN A 43 -5.42 10.26 -8.39
C GLN A 43 -5.46 9.41 -7.10
N VAL A 44 -4.44 8.59 -6.84
CA VAL A 44 -4.45 7.73 -5.65
C VAL A 44 -4.30 8.55 -4.37
N ALA A 45 -3.57 9.65 -4.38
CA ALA A 45 -3.50 10.58 -3.26
C ALA A 45 -4.87 11.22 -2.97
N ALA A 46 -5.63 11.61 -4.00
CA ALA A 46 -6.99 12.10 -3.84
C ALA A 46 -7.94 11.02 -3.31
N LEU A 47 -7.80 9.77 -3.78
CA LEU A 47 -8.58 8.63 -3.30
C LEU A 47 -8.32 8.37 -1.81
N THR A 48 -7.08 8.28 -1.38
CA THR A 48 -6.72 8.05 0.03
C THR A 48 -7.18 9.20 0.92
N ALA A 49 -7.09 10.45 0.46
CA ALA A 49 -7.64 11.60 1.17
C ALA A 49 -9.16 11.50 1.35
N SER A 50 -9.88 11.07 0.31
CA SER A 50 -11.34 10.85 0.37
C SER A 50 -11.71 9.75 1.36
N ILE A 51 -10.94 8.66 1.41
CA ILE A 51 -11.13 7.57 2.38
C ILE A 51 -10.93 8.08 3.81
N ARG A 52 -9.86 8.82 4.06
CA ARG A 52 -9.56 9.38 5.40
C ARG A 52 -10.62 10.34 5.89
N ALA A 53 -11.23 11.11 4.99
CA ALA A 53 -12.24 12.10 5.32
C ALA A 53 -13.61 11.50 5.71
N LEU A 54 -13.83 10.18 5.49
CA LEU A 54 -15.12 9.56 5.73
C LEU A 54 -15.51 9.48 7.21
N ARG A 55 -14.51 9.31 8.09
CA ARG A 55 -14.78 9.09 9.52
C ARG A 55 -13.59 9.42 10.40
N SER A 56 -13.87 9.53 11.71
CA SER A 56 -12.85 9.65 12.77
C SER A 56 -13.09 8.54 13.82
N PRO A 57 -12.05 7.74 14.20
CA PRO A 57 -10.71 7.77 13.62
C PRO A 57 -10.71 7.35 12.15
N ALA A 58 -9.74 7.86 11.38
CA ALA A 58 -9.60 7.54 9.97
C ALA A 58 -9.30 6.06 9.75
N LEU A 59 -9.81 5.49 8.66
CA LEU A 59 -9.49 4.13 8.25
C LEU A 59 -8.01 3.97 7.94
N LEU A 60 -7.44 2.83 8.27
CA LEU A 60 -6.11 2.45 7.83
C LEU A 60 -6.14 2.08 6.34
N ILE A 61 -5.12 2.47 5.60
CA ILE A 61 -5.03 2.22 4.16
C ILE A 61 -3.80 1.36 3.88
N ALA A 62 -4.04 0.21 3.24
CA ALA A 62 -3.03 -0.77 2.91
C ALA A 62 -2.91 -0.98 1.40
N VAL A 63 -1.78 -1.53 0.97
CA VAL A 63 -1.54 -1.97 -0.41
C VAL A 63 -0.54 -3.13 -0.43
N ASP A 64 -0.70 -4.05 -1.37
CA ASP A 64 0.34 -5.04 -1.67
C ASP A 64 1.43 -4.38 -2.51
N HIS A 65 2.59 -4.18 -1.92
CA HIS A 65 3.70 -3.47 -2.57
C HIS A 65 5.02 -4.12 -2.15
N GLU A 66 5.29 -5.29 -2.74
CA GLU A 66 6.41 -6.15 -2.37
C GLU A 66 7.65 -5.93 -3.26
N GLY A 67 7.47 -5.31 -4.41
CA GLY A 67 8.45 -5.28 -5.51
C GLY A 67 8.28 -6.47 -6.46
N GLY A 68 8.99 -6.46 -7.58
CA GLY A 68 8.84 -7.47 -8.62
C GLY A 68 7.41 -7.53 -9.19
N ARG A 69 6.81 -8.72 -9.21
CA ARG A 69 5.46 -8.93 -9.75
C ARG A 69 4.35 -8.37 -8.86
N VAL A 70 4.60 -8.25 -7.56
CA VAL A 70 3.61 -7.76 -6.59
C VAL A 70 3.98 -6.34 -6.19
N GLN A 71 3.71 -5.42 -7.08
CA GLN A 71 3.79 -3.99 -6.85
C GLN A 71 2.61 -3.34 -7.56
N ARG A 72 1.59 -2.94 -6.78
CA ARG A 72 0.30 -2.47 -7.34
C ARG A 72 0.40 -1.09 -7.96
N PHE A 73 1.24 -0.22 -7.41
CA PHE A 73 1.46 1.14 -7.91
C PHE A 73 2.80 1.19 -8.64
N ARG A 74 2.77 1.42 -9.93
CA ARG A 74 3.97 1.37 -10.78
C ARG A 74 4.31 2.71 -11.43
N ASP A 75 3.38 3.33 -12.12
CA ASP A 75 3.62 4.62 -12.77
C ASP A 75 3.87 5.73 -11.76
N GLY A 76 5.01 6.41 -11.87
CA GLY A 76 5.46 7.42 -10.92
C GLY A 76 6.14 6.88 -9.66
N PHE A 77 6.08 5.56 -9.43
CA PHE A 77 6.77 4.88 -8.33
C PHE A 77 8.06 4.22 -8.82
N THR A 78 9.03 4.08 -7.92
CA THR A 78 10.22 3.29 -8.20
C THR A 78 9.86 1.81 -8.31
N LEU A 79 10.26 1.16 -9.40
CA LEU A 79 10.11 -0.28 -9.54
C LEU A 79 11.13 -0.97 -8.64
N LEU A 80 10.63 -1.66 -7.63
CA LEU A 80 11.45 -2.27 -6.60
C LEU A 80 11.81 -3.72 -6.96
N PRO A 81 13.00 -4.20 -6.58
CA PRO A 81 13.38 -5.58 -6.79
C PRO A 81 12.49 -6.52 -5.95
N PRO A 82 12.24 -7.75 -6.43
CA PRO A 82 11.59 -8.77 -5.61
C PRO A 82 12.50 -9.15 -4.43
N ALA A 83 11.91 -9.55 -3.30
CA ALA A 83 12.64 -9.92 -2.09
C ALA A 83 13.72 -11.00 -2.34
N ARG A 84 13.45 -11.94 -3.24
CA ARG A 84 14.41 -12.99 -3.62
C ARG A 84 15.68 -12.42 -4.26
N ALA A 85 15.62 -11.30 -4.98
CA ALA A 85 16.81 -10.64 -5.53
C ALA A 85 17.74 -10.13 -4.42
N LEU A 86 17.16 -9.60 -3.34
CA LEU A 86 17.91 -9.21 -2.16
C LEU A 86 18.54 -10.43 -1.45
N GLY A 87 17.82 -11.54 -1.37
CA GLY A 87 18.34 -12.81 -0.83
C GLY A 87 19.54 -13.33 -1.63
N ARG A 88 19.44 -13.37 -2.97
CA ARG A 88 20.58 -13.76 -3.83
C ARG A 88 21.78 -12.82 -3.67
N ARG A 89 21.54 -11.53 -3.50
CA ARG A 89 22.61 -10.57 -3.23
C ARG A 89 23.27 -10.82 -1.86
N TYR A 90 22.47 -11.19 -0.86
CA TYR A 90 22.95 -11.53 0.47
C TYR A 90 23.92 -12.72 0.46
N ASP A 91 23.68 -13.73 -0.37
CA ASP A 91 24.56 -14.88 -0.52
C ASP A 91 25.92 -14.50 -1.15
N GLN A 92 25.98 -13.40 -1.91
CA GLN A 92 27.21 -12.89 -2.56
C GLN A 92 27.94 -11.87 -1.69
N ASP A 93 27.22 -10.90 -1.17
CA ASP A 93 27.74 -9.82 -0.32
C ASP A 93 26.68 -9.41 0.71
N ARG A 94 26.83 -9.95 1.91
CA ARG A 94 25.90 -9.70 3.02
C ARG A 94 25.77 -8.23 3.38
N ARG A 95 26.89 -7.49 3.43
CA ARG A 95 26.91 -6.09 3.84
C ARG A 95 26.17 -5.21 2.83
N GLU A 96 26.47 -5.40 1.56
CA GLU A 96 25.81 -4.66 0.48
C GLU A 96 24.32 -5.00 0.41
N ALA A 97 23.95 -6.27 0.55
CA ALA A 97 22.56 -6.71 0.53
C ALA A 97 21.73 -6.07 1.66
N LEU A 98 22.28 -6.00 2.87
CA LEU A 98 21.58 -5.35 4.00
C LEU A 98 21.43 -3.85 3.77
N ALA A 99 22.44 -3.17 3.24
CA ALA A 99 22.36 -1.75 2.89
C ALA A 99 21.31 -1.51 1.78
N LEU A 100 21.26 -2.37 0.77
CA LEU A 100 20.29 -2.29 -0.30
C LEU A 100 18.86 -2.54 0.20
N ALA A 101 18.68 -3.55 1.05
CA ALA A 101 17.38 -3.85 1.66
C ALA A 101 16.86 -2.67 2.50
N HIS A 102 17.73 -2.04 3.27
CA HIS A 102 17.38 -0.85 4.05
C HIS A 102 16.93 0.31 3.15
N ARG A 103 17.72 0.63 2.12
CA ARG A 103 17.39 1.70 1.17
C ARG A 103 16.09 1.42 0.41
N THR A 104 15.88 0.18 -0.01
CA THR A 104 14.66 -0.26 -0.70
C THR A 104 13.43 -0.09 0.19
N GLY A 105 13.52 -0.53 1.45
CA GLY A 105 12.43 -0.39 2.41
C GLY A 105 12.11 1.08 2.74
N TRP A 106 13.13 1.90 2.90
CA TRP A 106 12.98 3.34 3.14
C TRP A 106 12.28 4.04 1.96
N LEU A 107 12.77 3.80 0.74
CA LEU A 107 12.22 4.39 -0.47
C LEU A 107 10.75 4.00 -0.67
N MET A 108 10.44 2.72 -0.49
CA MET A 108 9.07 2.21 -0.54
C MET A 108 8.16 2.91 0.46
N ALA A 109 8.61 3.05 1.69
CA ALA A 109 7.84 3.72 2.74
C ALA A 109 7.59 5.20 2.43
N VAL A 110 8.60 5.91 1.94
CA VAL A 110 8.49 7.33 1.58
C VAL A 110 7.49 7.53 0.44
N GLU A 111 7.58 6.74 -0.62
CA GLU A 111 6.68 6.85 -1.76
C GLU A 111 5.23 6.51 -1.39
N LEU A 112 4.99 5.45 -0.63
CA LEU A 112 3.65 5.05 -0.20
C LEU A 112 3.03 6.08 0.76
N ARG A 113 3.80 6.59 1.70
CA ARG A 113 3.31 7.63 2.61
C ARG A 113 2.98 8.92 1.88
N ALA A 114 3.73 9.28 0.85
CA ALA A 114 3.48 10.46 0.04
C ALA A 114 2.09 10.45 -0.62
N VAL A 115 1.54 9.27 -0.91
CA VAL A 115 0.19 9.09 -1.49
C VAL A 115 -0.85 8.64 -0.45
N GLY A 116 -0.54 8.68 0.84
CA GLY A 116 -1.49 8.45 1.92
C GLY A 116 -1.71 7.00 2.31
N VAL A 117 -0.84 6.08 1.93
CA VAL A 117 -0.88 4.68 2.37
C VAL A 117 -0.20 4.54 3.74
N ASP A 118 -0.82 3.82 4.66
CA ASP A 118 -0.33 3.64 6.03
C ASP A 118 0.60 2.45 6.18
N PHE A 119 0.29 1.35 5.51
CA PHE A 119 1.11 0.15 5.57
C PHE A 119 0.96 -0.69 4.31
N ARG A 120 1.92 -1.56 4.09
CA ARG A 120 1.91 -2.55 3.04
C ARG A 120 1.91 -3.95 3.61
N ASP A 121 1.26 -4.87 2.94
CA ASP A 121 1.47 -6.28 3.18
C ASP A 121 2.71 -6.76 2.43
N ARG A 122 3.46 -7.66 3.08
CA ARG A 122 4.57 -8.40 2.48
C ARG A 122 4.38 -9.87 2.81
N LYS A 123 3.95 -10.62 1.83
CA LYS A 123 4.01 -12.05 1.91
C LYS A 123 5.43 -12.48 1.55
N SER A 124 6.19 -12.96 2.51
CA SER A 124 7.43 -13.67 2.20
C SER A 124 7.05 -14.98 1.50
N VAL A 125 7.22 -14.99 0.20
CA VAL A 125 7.19 -16.25 -0.54
C VAL A 125 8.52 -16.93 -0.31
N VAL A 126 8.48 -18.04 0.36
CA VAL A 126 9.57 -18.99 0.47
C VAL A 126 9.90 -19.55 -0.93
#